data_7ac6b272eef4260d8f2fd3b5391a0110
#
_entry.id   7ac6b272eef4260d8f2fd3b5391a0110
#
_cell.length_a   1.000
_cell.length_b   1.000
_cell.length_c   1.000
_cell.angle_alpha   90.00
_cell.angle_beta   90.00
_cell.angle_gamma   90.00
#
_symmetry.space_group_name_H-M   'P 1'
#
loop_
_entity.id
_entity.type
_entity.pdbx_description
1 polymer ?
#
loop_
_entity_poly.entity_id
_entity_poly.type
_entity_poly.pdbx_seq_one_letter_code
_entity_poly.pdbx_strand_id
1 'polypeptide(L)'
;MTLYISDILSSNPVITTGTDVNNKSSLDMIAKSLNGHIDDFRDKVLKINSRIVNNEKVGLYIDGDYKVDTRGFEVLSKDDNLINSMDEVVIISNRNTLEEDLNRKLKDKEIIKVTPKDIVIGIGCKRNTECEHMKNSLIDFLSKQNIDINAVKEIGSIDVKKDEEAIINLSKYLNVPFKIFTPEEISKVDYLYDKSEWVKKNVGVYSVAEPVAHLLSNGNLIVQKHKYNGITFSVGRINI
;
A
#
# COMPACT_ATOMS: atom_id res chain seq x y z
N MET A 1 28.26 7.79 19.43
CA MET A 1 28.60 7.97 20.87
C MET A 1 28.43 6.66 21.66
N THR A 2 27.28 5.98 21.60
CA THR A 2 26.98 4.72 22.35
C THR A 2 28.01 3.61 22.12
N LEU A 3 28.40 3.34 20.87
CA LEU A 3 29.38 2.32 20.50
C LEU A 3 30.77 2.65 21.07
N TYR A 4 31.19 3.93 21.05
CA TYR A 4 32.48 4.37 21.58
C TYR A 4 32.57 4.21 23.11
N ILE A 5 31.45 4.49 23.81
CA ILE A 5 31.36 4.31 25.27
C ILE A 5 31.38 2.83 25.65
N SER A 6 30.70 1.97 24.87
CA SER A 6 30.67 0.52 25.13
C SER A 6 32.05 -0.12 24.97
N ASP A 7 32.84 0.33 24.00
CA ASP A 7 34.25 -0.13 23.83
C ASP A 7 35.12 0.23 25.03
N ILE A 8 34.99 1.46 25.55
CA ILE A 8 35.72 1.90 26.73
C ILE A 8 35.34 1.10 27.99
N LEU A 9 34.04 0.78 28.13
CA LEU A 9 33.50 0.08 29.28
C LEU A 9 33.53 -1.44 29.15
N SER A 10 34.03 -1.99 28.04
CA SER A 10 34.02 -3.42 27.71
C SER A 10 32.63 -4.04 27.88
N SER A 11 31.58 -3.28 27.51
CA SER A 11 30.19 -3.67 27.66
C SER A 11 29.52 -3.87 26.28
N ASN A 12 28.51 -4.73 26.21
CA ASN A 12 27.71 -4.89 24.98
C ASN A 12 26.82 -3.67 24.78
N PRO A 13 26.95 -2.95 23.66
CA PRO A 13 26.07 -1.82 23.38
C PRO A 13 24.67 -2.31 23.07
N VAL A 14 23.68 -1.81 23.80
CA VAL A 14 22.26 -2.00 23.50
C VAL A 14 21.70 -0.66 23.07
N ILE A 15 21.32 -0.56 21.77
CA ILE A 15 20.70 0.63 21.22
C ILE A 15 19.20 0.45 21.38
N THR A 16 18.58 1.23 22.27
CA THR A 16 17.13 1.24 22.50
C THR A 16 16.56 2.61 22.17
N THR A 17 15.33 2.66 21.73
CA THR A 17 14.57 3.89 21.58
C THR A 17 13.80 4.22 22.87
N GLY A 18 13.37 5.47 23.03
CA GLY A 18 12.56 5.85 24.19
C GLY A 18 11.25 5.05 24.28
N THR A 19 10.70 4.62 23.15
CA THR A 19 9.52 3.75 23.08
C THR A 19 9.82 2.33 23.58
N ASP A 20 10.97 1.77 23.23
CA ASP A 20 11.39 0.43 23.69
C ASP A 20 11.55 0.38 25.20
N VAL A 21 12.22 1.40 25.78
CA VAL A 21 12.41 1.52 27.23
C VAL A 21 11.09 1.57 27.99
N ASN A 22 10.06 2.22 27.42
CA ASN A 22 8.75 2.37 28.02
C ASN A 22 7.76 1.23 27.63
N ASN A 23 8.24 0.18 26.96
CA ASN A 23 7.42 -0.92 26.47
C ASN A 23 6.24 -0.46 25.60
N LYS A 24 6.47 0.54 24.77
CA LYS A 24 5.48 1.13 23.84
C LYS A 24 5.88 0.85 22.41
N SER A 25 4.91 0.79 21.53
CA SER A 25 5.12 0.77 20.09
C SER A 25 5.52 2.17 19.59
N SER A 26 5.97 2.23 18.34
CA SER A 26 6.37 3.47 17.68
C SER A 26 5.79 3.54 16.27
N LEU A 27 5.61 4.75 15.75
CA LEU A 27 5.04 4.94 14.41
C LEU A 27 5.91 4.34 13.30
N ASP A 28 7.24 4.38 13.45
CA ASP A 28 8.17 3.76 12.50
C ASP A 28 8.10 2.23 12.52
N MET A 29 7.87 1.60 13.68
CA MET A 29 7.64 0.17 13.76
C MET A 29 6.33 -0.24 13.09
N ILE A 30 5.25 0.52 13.30
CA ILE A 30 3.97 0.32 12.59
C ILE A 30 4.19 0.45 11.08
N ALA A 31 4.80 1.54 10.62
CA ALA A 31 5.08 1.75 9.21
C ALA A 31 5.94 0.61 8.62
N LYS A 32 6.97 0.17 9.33
CA LYS A 32 7.84 -0.94 8.91
C LYS A 32 7.07 -2.26 8.79
N SER A 33 6.22 -2.59 9.76
CA SER A 33 5.44 -3.84 9.74
C SER A 33 4.49 -3.93 8.54
N LEU A 34 3.99 -2.78 8.07
CA LEU A 34 3.07 -2.66 6.94
C LEU A 34 3.78 -2.35 5.61
N ASN A 35 5.11 -2.27 5.60
CA ASN A 35 5.86 -1.65 4.49
C ASN A 35 5.23 -0.32 4.06
N GLY A 36 4.72 0.43 5.04
CA GLY A 36 3.82 1.56 4.85
C GLY A 36 4.54 2.83 4.41
N HIS A 37 3.85 3.63 3.62
CA HIS A 37 4.28 4.97 3.23
C HIS A 37 3.72 6.01 4.21
N ILE A 38 4.55 6.98 4.58
CA ILE A 38 4.19 8.17 5.35
C ILE A 38 4.85 9.36 4.67
N ASP A 39 4.08 10.38 4.32
CA ASP A 39 4.63 11.66 3.86
C ASP A 39 5.42 12.33 4.98
N ASP A 40 6.55 12.99 4.66
CA ASP A 40 7.44 13.64 5.65
C ASP A 40 7.81 12.71 6.81
N PHE A 41 8.14 11.47 6.47
CA PHE A 41 8.35 10.33 7.39
C PHE A 41 9.10 10.72 8.67
N ARG A 42 10.27 11.35 8.51
CA ARG A 42 11.17 11.66 9.63
C ARG A 42 10.52 12.57 10.68
N ASP A 43 9.89 13.64 10.22
CA ASP A 43 9.33 14.66 11.10
C ASP A 43 8.08 14.14 11.82
N LYS A 44 7.22 13.43 11.08
CA LYS A 44 6.00 12.81 11.64
C LYS A 44 6.31 11.70 12.63
N VAL A 45 7.29 10.85 12.33
CA VAL A 45 7.74 9.79 13.25
C VAL A 45 8.32 10.39 14.53
N LEU A 46 9.22 11.36 14.43
CA LEU A 46 9.78 12.02 15.61
C LEU A 46 8.69 12.66 16.47
N LYS A 47 7.74 13.34 15.85
CA LYS A 47 6.63 14.00 16.54
C LYS A 47 5.78 13.01 17.33
N ILE A 48 5.27 11.96 16.67
CA ILE A 48 4.40 10.96 17.30
C ILE A 48 5.14 10.17 18.38
N ASN A 49 6.36 9.71 18.10
CA ASN A 49 7.13 8.95 19.08
C ASN A 49 7.46 9.79 20.33
N SER A 50 7.74 11.08 20.17
CA SER A 50 7.94 12.00 21.31
C SER A 50 6.70 12.09 22.18
N ARG A 51 5.52 12.26 21.59
CA ARG A 51 4.25 12.28 22.34
C ARG A 51 3.98 10.98 23.10
N ILE A 52 4.18 9.85 22.41
CA ILE A 52 4.01 8.53 23.05
C ILE A 52 4.95 8.37 24.25
N VAL A 53 6.23 8.77 24.12
CA VAL A 53 7.20 8.71 25.22
C VAL A 53 6.77 9.59 26.39
N ASN A 54 6.22 10.77 26.11
CA ASN A 54 5.74 11.73 27.12
C ASN A 54 4.38 11.34 27.74
N ASN A 55 3.80 10.18 27.40
CA ASN A 55 2.48 9.75 27.84
C ASN A 55 1.33 10.65 27.38
N GLU A 56 1.53 11.40 26.29
CA GLU A 56 0.46 12.13 25.64
C GLU A 56 -0.45 11.21 24.85
N LYS A 57 -1.73 11.56 24.71
CA LYS A 57 -2.71 10.75 23.98
C LYS A 57 -2.54 10.93 22.48
N VAL A 58 -2.30 9.83 21.79
CA VAL A 58 -2.27 9.76 20.33
C VAL A 58 -3.31 8.75 19.88
N GLY A 59 -4.28 9.18 19.07
CA GLY A 59 -5.29 8.30 18.51
C GLY A 59 -4.71 7.40 17.40
N LEU A 60 -5.20 6.17 17.30
CA LEU A 60 -4.86 5.25 16.20
C LEU A 60 -6.16 4.67 15.62
N TYR A 61 -6.47 5.06 14.38
CA TYR A 61 -7.57 4.47 13.62
C TYR A 61 -7.04 3.52 12.55
N ILE A 62 -7.59 2.30 12.51
CA ILE A 62 -7.19 1.25 11.56
C ILE A 62 -8.36 0.98 10.61
N ASP A 63 -8.19 1.36 9.34
CA ASP A 63 -9.17 1.15 8.27
C ASP A 63 -8.89 -0.18 7.53
N GLY A 64 -9.37 -1.27 8.09
CA GLY A 64 -9.20 -2.62 7.55
C GLY A 64 -8.61 -3.61 8.57
N ASP A 65 -8.19 -4.77 8.09
CA ASP A 65 -7.76 -5.90 8.93
C ASP A 65 -6.23 -5.92 9.18
N TYR A 66 -5.64 -4.76 9.40
CA TYR A 66 -4.20 -4.66 9.66
C TYR A 66 -3.88 -5.01 11.11
N LYS A 67 -2.91 -5.89 11.29
CA LYS A 67 -2.41 -6.28 12.63
C LYS A 67 -1.13 -5.52 12.94
N VAL A 68 -1.21 -4.58 13.85
CA VAL A 68 -0.08 -3.76 14.29
C VAL A 68 0.02 -3.75 15.81
N ASP A 69 1.20 -3.43 16.31
CA ASP A 69 1.40 -3.22 17.75
C ASP A 69 0.84 -1.85 18.15
N THR A 70 -0.24 -1.84 18.91
CA THR A 70 -0.97 -0.64 19.31
C THR A 70 -0.56 -0.06 20.65
N ARG A 71 0.43 -0.66 21.33
CA ARG A 71 0.85 -0.20 22.67
C ARG A 71 1.31 1.25 22.64
N GLY A 72 0.75 2.07 23.48
CA GLY A 72 1.04 3.51 23.57
C GLY A 72 0.11 4.40 22.72
N PHE A 73 -0.79 3.79 21.95
CA PHE A 73 -1.83 4.49 21.20
C PHE A 73 -3.22 4.25 21.82
N GLU A 74 -4.10 5.23 21.69
CA GLU A 74 -5.53 5.08 21.96
C GLU A 74 -6.22 4.56 20.68
N VAL A 75 -6.58 3.28 20.66
CA VAL A 75 -7.21 2.66 19.48
C VAL A 75 -8.64 3.20 19.33
N LEU A 76 -8.93 3.76 18.17
CA LEU A 76 -10.20 4.42 17.87
C LEU A 76 -11.07 3.55 16.98
N SER A 77 -12.38 3.53 17.23
CA SER A 77 -13.39 3.04 16.29
C SER A 77 -14.13 4.22 15.64
N LYS A 78 -14.80 4.00 14.51
CA LYS A 78 -15.50 5.08 13.80
C LYS A 78 -16.65 5.71 14.61
N ASP A 79 -17.25 4.93 15.49
CA ASP A 79 -18.38 5.37 16.31
C ASP A 79 -17.94 6.00 17.63
N ASP A 80 -16.64 6.03 17.90
CA ASP A 80 -16.08 6.42 19.16
C ASP A 80 -16.10 7.94 19.35
N ASN A 81 -16.62 8.39 20.48
CA ASN A 81 -16.53 9.80 20.87
C ASN A 81 -15.11 10.19 21.32
N LEU A 82 -14.24 9.21 21.58
CA LEU A 82 -12.83 9.44 21.92
C LEU A 82 -12.08 10.21 20.82
N ILE A 83 -12.48 10.06 19.55
CA ILE A 83 -11.92 10.84 18.44
C ILE A 83 -11.95 12.34 18.75
N ASN A 84 -13.03 12.83 19.38
CA ASN A 84 -13.19 14.25 19.69
C ASN A 84 -12.18 14.77 20.74
N SER A 85 -11.66 13.88 21.59
CA SER A 85 -10.69 14.21 22.64
C SER A 85 -9.23 14.10 22.18
N MET A 86 -8.97 13.67 20.94
CA MET A 86 -7.63 13.57 20.38
C MET A 86 -7.27 14.85 19.63
N ASP A 87 -6.05 15.33 19.78
CA ASP A 87 -5.50 16.41 18.96
C ASP A 87 -4.83 15.87 17.71
N GLU A 88 -4.19 14.69 17.83
CA GLU A 88 -3.51 13.99 16.75
C GLU A 88 -4.03 12.57 16.59
N VAL A 89 -4.23 12.18 15.33
CA VAL A 89 -4.70 10.84 14.98
C VAL A 89 -3.81 10.24 13.90
N VAL A 90 -3.26 9.07 14.19
CA VAL A 90 -2.62 8.22 13.19
C VAL A 90 -3.70 7.38 12.52
N ILE A 91 -3.71 7.36 11.19
CA ILE A 91 -4.67 6.59 10.39
C ILE A 91 -3.91 5.59 9.54
N ILE A 92 -4.24 4.31 9.68
CA ILE A 92 -3.73 3.25 8.81
C ILE A 92 -4.81 2.96 7.77
N SER A 93 -4.57 3.33 6.50
CA SER A 93 -5.52 3.11 5.41
C SER A 93 -4.82 3.10 4.05
N ASN A 94 -5.24 2.19 3.16
CA ASN A 94 -4.85 2.18 1.76
C ASN A 94 -5.83 2.96 0.85
N ARG A 95 -6.80 3.67 1.42
CA ARG A 95 -7.79 4.47 0.70
C ARG A 95 -7.36 5.93 0.57
N ASN A 96 -7.81 6.60 -0.48
CA ASN A 96 -7.64 8.06 -0.64
C ASN A 96 -8.48 8.84 0.37
N THR A 97 -9.72 8.40 0.57
CA THR A 97 -10.69 9.05 1.46
C THR A 97 -11.35 8.02 2.37
N LEU A 98 -11.58 8.40 3.60
CA LEU A 98 -12.35 7.62 4.56
C LEU A 98 -13.86 7.89 4.40
N GLU A 99 -14.70 7.20 5.16
CA GLU A 99 -16.14 7.47 5.22
C GLU A 99 -16.42 8.92 5.66
N GLU A 100 -17.50 9.51 5.12
CA GLU A 100 -17.84 10.93 5.33
C GLU A 100 -17.98 11.31 6.81
N ASP A 101 -18.61 10.44 7.62
CA ASP A 101 -18.81 10.69 9.05
C ASP A 101 -17.49 10.73 9.81
N LEU A 102 -16.57 9.85 9.48
CA LEU A 102 -15.23 9.85 10.05
C LEU A 102 -14.43 11.07 9.61
N ASN A 103 -14.50 11.43 8.34
CA ASN A 103 -13.84 12.64 7.81
C ASN A 103 -14.34 13.91 8.52
N ARG A 104 -15.64 13.99 8.83
CA ARG A 104 -16.20 15.11 9.61
C ARG A 104 -15.63 15.18 11.03
N LYS A 105 -15.53 14.04 11.73
CA LYS A 105 -14.93 13.98 13.08
C LYS A 105 -13.43 14.33 13.10
N LEU A 106 -12.74 14.07 12.01
CA LEU A 106 -11.30 14.29 11.86
C LEU A 106 -10.94 15.69 11.33
N LYS A 107 -11.91 16.50 10.89
CA LYS A 107 -11.70 17.76 10.16
C LYS A 107 -10.75 18.74 10.85
N ASP A 108 -10.84 18.84 12.18
CA ASP A 108 -10.05 19.78 13.00
C ASP A 108 -8.88 19.09 13.72
N LYS A 109 -8.51 17.87 13.30
CA LYS A 109 -7.44 17.08 13.91
C LYS A 109 -6.20 17.10 13.03
N GLU A 110 -5.05 16.98 13.65
CA GLU A 110 -3.83 16.71 12.90
C GLU A 110 -3.77 15.21 12.54
N ILE A 111 -3.75 14.92 11.25
CA ILE A 111 -3.80 13.56 10.73
C ILE A 111 -2.44 13.16 10.20
N ILE A 112 -1.98 12.00 10.65
CA ILE A 112 -0.81 11.34 10.09
C ILE A 112 -1.27 10.02 9.47
N LYS A 113 -1.19 9.93 8.16
CA LYS A 113 -1.59 8.73 7.43
C LYS A 113 -0.39 7.79 7.25
N VAL A 114 -0.59 6.53 7.60
CA VAL A 114 0.25 5.40 7.22
C VAL A 114 -0.48 4.66 6.12
N THR A 115 0.06 4.64 4.92
CA THR A 115 -0.53 3.93 3.77
C THR A 115 0.16 2.58 3.61
N PRO A 116 -0.48 1.45 3.98
CA PRO A 116 0.07 0.11 3.81
C PRO A 116 0.31 -0.22 2.34
N LYS A 117 1.45 -0.85 2.00
CA LYS A 117 1.71 -1.34 0.64
C LYS A 117 1.20 -2.76 0.46
N ASP A 118 -0.08 -2.90 0.24
CA ASP A 118 -0.79 -4.18 0.10
C ASP A 118 -1.54 -4.35 -1.23
N ILE A 119 -1.47 -3.36 -2.13
CA ILE A 119 -2.16 -3.36 -3.42
C ILE A 119 -1.23 -3.85 -4.53
N VAL A 120 -1.75 -4.74 -5.36
CA VAL A 120 -1.06 -5.26 -6.54
C VAL A 120 -1.93 -5.05 -7.78
N ILE A 121 -1.29 -4.77 -8.93
CA ILE A 121 -2.02 -4.39 -10.14
C ILE A 121 -1.60 -5.30 -11.30
N GLY A 122 -2.58 -6.00 -11.87
CA GLY A 122 -2.43 -6.69 -13.15
C GLY A 122 -2.74 -5.75 -14.32
N ILE A 123 -1.87 -5.71 -15.32
CA ILE A 123 -1.94 -4.81 -16.46
C ILE A 123 -1.96 -5.57 -17.78
N GLY A 124 -2.97 -5.27 -18.60
CA GLY A 124 -3.01 -5.63 -20.01
C GLY A 124 -3.02 -4.36 -20.86
N CYS A 125 -2.25 -4.30 -21.96
CA CYS A 125 -2.27 -3.16 -22.85
C CYS A 125 -1.97 -3.54 -24.31
N LYS A 126 -2.29 -2.64 -25.24
CA LYS A 126 -1.82 -2.73 -26.63
C LYS A 126 -0.31 -2.49 -26.68
N ARG A 127 0.35 -2.96 -27.75
CA ARG A 127 1.76 -2.61 -28.01
C ARG A 127 1.90 -1.11 -28.28
N ASN A 128 3.04 -0.57 -27.85
CA ASN A 128 3.38 0.84 -28.00
C ASN A 128 2.33 1.77 -27.39
N THR A 129 1.80 1.39 -26.22
CA THR A 129 0.95 2.27 -25.43
C THR A 129 1.76 3.48 -24.99
N GLU A 130 1.18 4.68 -25.09
CA GLU A 130 1.84 5.91 -24.69
C GLU A 130 2.01 5.96 -23.16
N CYS A 131 3.21 6.36 -22.69
CA CYS A 131 3.57 6.32 -21.27
C CYS A 131 2.68 7.20 -20.39
N GLU A 132 2.42 8.45 -20.83
CA GLU A 132 1.55 9.37 -20.08
C GLU A 132 0.09 8.92 -20.07
N HIS A 133 -0.38 8.32 -21.16
CA HIS A 133 -1.72 7.73 -21.20
C HIS A 133 -1.85 6.59 -20.19
N MET A 134 -0.86 5.70 -20.11
CA MET A 134 -0.82 4.60 -19.12
C MET A 134 -0.86 5.13 -17.69
N LYS A 135 0.01 6.10 -17.38
CA LYS A 135 0.11 6.71 -16.05
C LYS A 135 -1.19 7.41 -15.64
N ASN A 136 -1.72 8.29 -16.51
CA ASN A 136 -2.93 9.04 -16.21
C ASN A 136 -4.16 8.13 -16.07
N SER A 137 -4.24 7.07 -16.89
CA SER A 137 -5.29 6.04 -16.79
C SER A 137 -5.22 5.29 -15.47
N LEU A 138 -4.01 4.97 -14.97
CA LEU A 138 -3.87 4.32 -13.68
C LEU A 138 -4.26 5.24 -12.52
N ILE A 139 -3.83 6.51 -12.54
CA ILE A 139 -4.18 7.50 -11.51
C ILE A 139 -5.70 7.67 -11.43
N ASP A 140 -6.38 7.85 -12.57
CA ASP A 140 -7.84 7.96 -12.65
C ASP A 140 -8.53 6.68 -12.15
N PHE A 141 -8.02 5.52 -12.57
CA PHE A 141 -8.55 4.23 -12.12
C PHE A 141 -8.47 4.06 -10.61
N LEU A 142 -7.30 4.26 -10.00
CA LEU A 142 -7.10 4.13 -8.55
C LEU A 142 -7.94 5.14 -7.78
N SER A 143 -8.04 6.38 -8.26
CA SER A 143 -8.89 7.41 -7.66
C SER A 143 -10.37 7.00 -7.65
N LYS A 144 -10.89 6.48 -8.76
CA LYS A 144 -12.28 5.97 -8.85
C LYS A 144 -12.55 4.77 -7.96
N GLN A 145 -11.52 3.96 -7.67
CA GLN A 145 -11.63 2.83 -6.75
C GLN A 145 -11.35 3.22 -5.29
N ASN A 146 -11.13 4.50 -5.02
CA ASN A 146 -10.73 5.02 -3.70
C ASN A 146 -9.47 4.35 -3.14
N ILE A 147 -8.49 4.03 -3.99
CA ILE A 147 -7.22 3.40 -3.64
C ILE A 147 -6.11 4.44 -3.70
N ASP A 148 -5.32 4.54 -2.62
CA ASP A 148 -4.14 5.41 -2.57
C ASP A 148 -3.03 4.84 -3.45
N ILE A 149 -2.46 5.67 -4.31
CA ILE A 149 -1.37 5.26 -5.21
C ILE A 149 -0.14 4.77 -4.44
N ASN A 150 0.11 5.30 -3.24
CA ASN A 150 1.20 4.87 -2.37
C ASN A 150 0.98 3.47 -1.77
N ALA A 151 -0.25 2.94 -1.85
CA ALA A 151 -0.56 1.58 -1.43
C ALA A 151 -0.09 0.51 -2.43
N VAL A 152 0.29 0.91 -3.64
CA VAL A 152 0.75 -0.03 -4.66
C VAL A 152 2.09 -0.62 -4.24
N LYS A 153 2.16 -1.96 -4.17
CA LYS A 153 3.36 -2.72 -3.83
C LYS A 153 4.10 -3.22 -5.05
N GLU A 154 3.38 -3.70 -6.04
CA GLU A 154 3.94 -4.22 -7.28
C GLU A 154 2.92 -4.21 -8.41
N ILE A 155 3.42 -4.21 -9.64
CA ILE A 155 2.62 -4.35 -10.85
C ILE A 155 3.06 -5.57 -11.64
N GLY A 156 2.19 -6.14 -12.45
CA GLY A 156 2.51 -7.30 -13.26
C GLY A 156 1.84 -7.30 -14.62
N SER A 157 2.42 -8.08 -15.54
CA SER A 157 1.85 -8.34 -16.86
C SER A 157 2.36 -9.67 -17.42
N ILE A 158 1.92 -10.05 -18.60
CA ILE A 158 2.38 -11.22 -19.32
C ILE A 158 3.75 -10.97 -19.98
N ASP A 159 4.52 -12.03 -20.24
CA ASP A 159 5.90 -12.03 -20.75
C ASP A 159 6.09 -11.30 -22.08
N VAL A 160 5.11 -11.39 -22.99
CA VAL A 160 5.15 -10.64 -24.26
C VAL A 160 5.13 -9.11 -24.06
N LYS A 161 4.92 -8.64 -22.82
CA LYS A 161 4.93 -7.22 -22.41
C LYS A 161 6.15 -6.81 -21.59
N LYS A 162 7.14 -7.70 -21.44
CA LYS A 162 8.35 -7.45 -20.64
C LYS A 162 9.14 -6.22 -21.08
N ASP A 163 9.05 -5.87 -22.36
CA ASP A 163 9.75 -4.76 -23.05
C ASP A 163 8.81 -3.56 -23.35
N GLU A 164 7.58 -3.57 -22.81
CA GLU A 164 6.61 -2.48 -23.03
C GLU A 164 7.00 -1.25 -22.20
N GLU A 165 7.49 -0.20 -22.88
CA GLU A 165 8.01 1.02 -22.25
C GLU A 165 7.00 1.67 -21.30
N ALA A 166 5.71 1.67 -21.64
CA ALA A 166 4.68 2.28 -20.81
C ALA A 166 4.58 1.61 -19.44
N ILE A 167 4.70 0.25 -19.36
CA ILE A 167 4.65 -0.49 -18.08
C ILE A 167 5.96 -0.29 -17.32
N ILE A 168 7.10 -0.31 -18.02
CA ILE A 168 8.42 -0.09 -17.39
C ILE A 168 8.50 1.32 -16.77
N ASN A 169 8.05 2.35 -17.51
CA ASN A 169 8.02 3.71 -16.99
C ASN A 169 7.02 3.87 -15.83
N LEU A 170 5.88 3.19 -15.89
CA LEU A 170 4.92 3.16 -14.78
C LEU A 170 5.52 2.54 -13.51
N SER A 171 6.23 1.41 -13.62
CA SER A 171 6.95 0.78 -12.51
C SER A 171 7.97 1.73 -11.87
N LYS A 172 8.73 2.46 -12.69
CA LYS A 172 9.68 3.49 -12.22
C LYS A 172 8.98 4.65 -11.53
N TYR A 173 7.88 5.16 -12.11
CA TYR A 173 7.09 6.25 -11.53
C TYR A 173 6.53 5.89 -10.16
N LEU A 174 5.98 4.67 -10.00
CA LEU A 174 5.46 4.15 -8.74
C LEU A 174 6.57 3.71 -7.77
N ASN A 175 7.80 3.57 -8.26
CA ASN A 175 8.93 2.99 -7.53
C ASN A 175 8.59 1.61 -6.93
N VAL A 176 8.06 0.71 -7.79
CA VAL A 176 7.65 -0.64 -7.43
C VAL A 176 8.15 -1.67 -8.44
N PRO A 177 8.29 -2.97 -8.05
CA PRO A 177 8.66 -4.03 -8.96
C PRO A 177 7.64 -4.23 -10.09
N PHE A 178 8.14 -4.56 -11.29
CA PHE A 178 7.35 -5.06 -12.40
C PHE A 178 7.58 -6.57 -12.55
N LYS A 179 6.57 -7.38 -12.26
CA LYS A 179 6.61 -8.84 -12.39
C LYS A 179 6.06 -9.31 -13.73
N ILE A 180 6.72 -10.32 -14.27
CA ILE A 180 6.36 -10.94 -15.54
C ILE A 180 5.86 -12.35 -15.29
N PHE A 181 4.76 -12.72 -15.93
CA PHE A 181 4.17 -14.06 -15.87
C PHE A 181 4.15 -14.68 -17.26
N THR A 182 4.43 -15.98 -17.34
CA THR A 182 4.36 -16.73 -18.59
C THR A 182 2.90 -17.07 -18.94
N PRO A 183 2.57 -17.34 -20.22
CA PRO A 183 1.26 -17.83 -20.59
C PRO A 183 0.82 -19.09 -19.84
N GLU A 184 1.76 -19.98 -19.50
CA GLU A 184 1.51 -21.21 -18.75
C GLU A 184 1.10 -20.90 -17.30
N GLU A 185 1.72 -19.91 -16.65
CA GLU A 185 1.33 -19.48 -15.31
C GLU A 185 -0.05 -18.85 -15.31
N ILE A 186 -0.33 -17.96 -16.27
CA ILE A 186 -1.61 -17.27 -16.42
C ILE A 186 -2.73 -18.26 -16.73
N SER A 187 -2.50 -19.26 -17.61
CA SER A 187 -3.51 -20.24 -18.00
C SER A 187 -4.00 -21.13 -16.85
N LYS A 188 -3.26 -21.20 -15.74
CA LYS A 188 -3.70 -21.92 -14.53
C LYS A 188 -4.89 -21.26 -13.84
N VAL A 189 -5.13 -19.98 -14.09
CA VAL A 189 -6.16 -19.18 -13.41
C VAL A 189 -7.05 -18.37 -14.37
N ASP A 190 -6.71 -18.24 -15.66
CA ASP A 190 -7.46 -17.41 -16.62
C ASP A 190 -8.87 -17.92 -16.90
N TYR A 191 -9.13 -19.23 -16.66
CA TYR A 191 -10.46 -19.83 -16.79
C TYR A 191 -11.47 -19.31 -15.75
N LEU A 192 -11.01 -18.66 -14.69
CA LEU A 192 -11.84 -18.04 -13.64
C LEU A 192 -12.46 -16.71 -14.10
N TYR A 193 -11.99 -16.15 -15.22
CA TYR A 193 -12.33 -14.82 -15.70
C TYR A 193 -12.95 -14.84 -17.09
N ASP A 194 -13.52 -13.68 -17.49
CA ASP A 194 -14.11 -13.54 -18.81
C ASP A 194 -13.12 -13.83 -19.92
N LYS A 195 -13.54 -14.70 -20.84
CA LYS A 195 -12.73 -15.14 -21.96
C LYS A 195 -12.78 -14.14 -23.11
N SER A 196 -11.63 -13.86 -23.72
CA SER A 196 -11.49 -13.09 -24.94
C SER A 196 -10.73 -13.90 -25.98
N GLU A 197 -11.44 -14.33 -27.02
CA GLU A 197 -10.85 -15.06 -28.13
C GLU A 197 -9.79 -14.22 -28.87
N TRP A 198 -9.99 -12.90 -28.91
CA TRP A 198 -9.02 -11.99 -29.50
C TRP A 198 -7.70 -12.00 -28.71
N VAL A 199 -7.77 -11.95 -27.37
CA VAL A 199 -6.58 -12.04 -26.51
C VAL A 199 -5.91 -13.40 -26.67
N LYS A 200 -6.70 -14.49 -26.65
CA LYS A 200 -6.21 -15.87 -26.84
C LYS A 200 -5.41 -16.01 -28.13
N LYS A 201 -5.94 -15.49 -29.25
CA LYS A 201 -5.26 -15.55 -30.54
C LYS A 201 -3.95 -14.77 -30.58
N ASN A 202 -3.85 -13.62 -29.88
CA ASN A 202 -2.69 -12.73 -29.97
C ASN A 202 -1.65 -12.97 -28.86
N VAL A 203 -2.06 -13.52 -27.70
CA VAL A 203 -1.22 -13.55 -26.50
C VAL A 203 -1.15 -14.96 -25.88
N GLY A 204 -1.97 -15.89 -26.37
CA GLY A 204 -1.97 -17.27 -25.89
C GLY A 204 -2.83 -17.58 -24.67
N VAL A 205 -3.40 -16.56 -24.02
CA VAL A 205 -4.29 -16.65 -22.84
C VAL A 205 -5.59 -15.91 -23.07
N TYR A 206 -6.66 -16.25 -22.34
CA TYR A 206 -7.98 -15.60 -22.51
C TYR A 206 -8.07 -14.21 -21.88
N SER A 207 -7.33 -13.96 -20.84
CA SER A 207 -7.28 -12.66 -20.12
C SER A 207 -5.88 -12.45 -19.54
N VAL A 208 -5.48 -11.21 -19.29
CA VAL A 208 -4.16 -10.88 -18.69
C VAL A 208 -4.32 -10.17 -17.36
N ALA A 209 -5.04 -9.04 -17.30
CA ALA A 209 -5.05 -8.17 -16.12
C ALA A 209 -5.57 -8.87 -14.85
N GLU A 210 -6.73 -9.53 -14.93
CA GLU A 210 -7.33 -10.24 -13.78
C GLU A 210 -6.49 -11.45 -13.33
N PRO A 211 -6.07 -12.37 -14.23
CA PRO A 211 -5.21 -13.48 -13.85
C PRO A 211 -3.90 -13.04 -13.22
N VAL A 212 -3.27 -11.99 -13.74
CA VAL A 212 -2.02 -11.44 -13.19
C VAL A 212 -2.25 -10.85 -11.80
N ALA A 213 -3.31 -10.05 -11.60
CA ALA A 213 -3.67 -9.54 -10.28
C ALA A 213 -3.99 -10.66 -9.29
N HIS A 214 -4.67 -11.73 -9.75
CA HIS A 214 -4.92 -12.95 -8.97
C HIS A 214 -3.63 -13.63 -8.52
N LEU A 215 -2.70 -13.85 -9.44
CA LEU A 215 -1.41 -14.49 -9.14
C LEU A 215 -0.57 -13.65 -8.15
N LEU A 216 -0.56 -12.31 -8.33
CA LEU A 216 0.14 -11.38 -7.44
C LEU A 216 -0.46 -11.36 -6.02
N SER A 217 -1.77 -11.53 -5.89
CA SER A 217 -2.51 -11.43 -4.62
C SER A 217 -2.84 -12.79 -3.98
N ASN A 218 -2.33 -13.89 -4.52
CA ASN A 218 -2.70 -15.24 -4.10
C ASN A 218 -4.22 -15.47 -4.10
N GLY A 219 -4.90 -14.99 -5.13
CA GLY A 219 -6.34 -15.18 -5.33
C GLY A 219 -7.24 -14.10 -4.77
N ASN A 220 -6.72 -13.13 -4.01
CA ASN A 220 -7.53 -12.07 -3.40
C ASN A 220 -7.70 -10.88 -4.36
N LEU A 221 -8.52 -11.06 -5.39
CA LEU A 221 -8.90 -10.01 -6.34
C LEU A 221 -9.97 -9.10 -5.71
N ILE A 222 -9.71 -7.80 -5.63
CA ILE A 222 -10.63 -6.82 -5.03
C ILE A 222 -11.31 -5.92 -6.06
N VAL A 223 -10.69 -5.73 -7.24
CA VAL A 223 -11.28 -4.98 -8.36
C VAL A 223 -11.11 -5.77 -9.64
N GLN A 224 -12.25 -6.09 -10.28
CA GLN A 224 -12.28 -6.73 -11.60
C GLN A 224 -11.71 -5.79 -12.67
N LYS A 225 -11.48 -6.32 -13.86
CA LYS A 225 -10.90 -5.56 -14.96
C LYS A 225 -11.69 -4.30 -15.34
N HIS A 226 -10.99 -3.21 -15.46
CA HIS A 226 -11.47 -1.96 -16.04
C HIS A 226 -10.68 -1.61 -17.30
N LYS A 227 -11.38 -1.18 -18.34
CA LYS A 227 -10.80 -0.88 -19.67
C LYS A 227 -10.66 0.61 -19.87
N TYR A 228 -9.46 1.04 -20.26
CA TYR A 228 -9.12 2.41 -20.60
C TYR A 228 -8.47 2.44 -22.00
N ASN A 229 -9.23 2.77 -23.05
CA ASN A 229 -8.74 2.98 -24.42
C ASN A 229 -7.47 2.17 -24.79
N GLY A 230 -7.56 0.84 -24.74
CA GLY A 230 -6.45 -0.06 -25.07
C GLY A 230 -5.59 -0.52 -23.89
N ILE A 231 -5.89 -0.06 -22.67
CA ILE A 231 -5.29 -0.52 -21.41
C ILE A 231 -6.36 -1.22 -20.57
N THR A 232 -5.97 -2.18 -19.78
CA THR A 232 -6.84 -2.88 -18.83
C THR A 232 -6.10 -3.01 -17.51
N PHE A 233 -6.75 -2.60 -16.41
CA PHE A 233 -6.26 -2.76 -15.05
C PHE A 233 -7.17 -3.68 -14.25
N SER A 234 -6.60 -4.42 -13.33
CA SER A 234 -7.28 -5.18 -12.29
C SER A 234 -6.46 -5.12 -11.00
N VAL A 235 -7.12 -5.15 -9.84
CA VAL A 235 -6.45 -4.99 -8.54
C VAL A 235 -6.65 -6.20 -7.68
N GLY A 236 -5.58 -6.68 -7.10
CA GLY A 236 -5.56 -7.61 -5.98
C GLY A 236 -5.04 -6.96 -4.71
N ARG A 237 -5.34 -7.56 -3.57
CA ARG A 237 -4.81 -7.16 -2.25
C ARG A 237 -4.08 -8.32 -1.62
N ILE A 238 -2.88 -8.08 -1.12
CA ILE A 238 -2.13 -9.07 -0.35
C ILE A 238 -2.38 -8.89 1.15
N ASN A 239 -2.37 -9.99 1.88
CA ASN A 239 -2.39 -9.95 3.35
C ASN A 239 -0.98 -9.60 3.86
N ILE A 240 -0.88 -8.61 4.72
CA ILE A 240 0.35 -8.14 5.37
C ILE A 240 0.16 -8.07 6.88
#